data_cfa7c9c0177355cabe113d37cdb34ef6
#
_entry.id   cfa7c9c0177355cabe113d37cdb34ef6
#
_cell.length_a   1.000
_cell.length_b   1.000
_cell.length_c   1.000
_cell.angle_alpha   90.00
_cell.angle_beta   90.00
_cell.angle_gamma   90.00
#
_symmetry.space_group_name_H-M   'P 1'
#
loop_
_entity.id
_entity.type
_entity.pdbx_description
1 polymer ?
#
loop_
_entity_poly.entity_id
_entity_poly.type
_entity_poly.pdbx_seq_one_letter_code
_entity_poly.pdbx_strand_id
1 'polypeptide(L)'
;MNTSKIETSPSFMVGTPRCGVRSAQRADPAFKSVAKWCSLPALALAGLLGCSKQPVVTFEPPPNPKVEGEKVSFLTNAPQLASIAVQAAQPRAMAVTHVTGRLYWNGDTTVGVFTPVGGRVTHIRADLGQPISAGTPLAEIDSPDFAQALANARTAVGNLAMADKAYSRSKELLEHGAAAAKDVEAAQAAYVAALAERDRAEAVLANYGGSDKSTNAVYILRSPIAGVLVDKNVNPGQELRADLMLANAPNLFAPTFVVSDPTKLWLQLDVAESDLPSLQPGLALQIHSRSYPDKIFDGVVDRIGATMDPSTRTIKVRGLVNNPDKLLKAEMYVLVDVVQESSKAGEMGVEVPSKALFMKGDDSFVFLEDAPGTYERKQVKVGIEKDNKVPIYQGINPGQKVVIEGALLLQSLVEPSS
;
A
#
# COMPACT_ATOMS: atom_id res chain seq x y z
N MET A 1 61.85 21.76 -10.99
CA MET A 1 62.81 20.78 -11.52
C MET A 1 62.26 19.38 -11.26
N ASN A 2 62.22 18.59 -12.31
CA ASN A 2 61.80 17.19 -12.45
C ASN A 2 60.29 16.94 -12.31
N THR A 3 59.54 16.85 -13.34
CA THR A 3 59.34 16.08 -14.62
C THR A 3 59.25 14.57 -14.44
N SER A 4 58.13 14.10 -14.99
CA SER A 4 57.80 12.80 -15.62
C SER A 4 57.33 11.69 -14.66
N LYS A 5 56.31 10.92 -14.94
CA LYS A 5 55.94 10.27 -16.22
C LYS A 5 54.49 9.86 -16.22
N ILE A 6 53.87 10.07 -17.35
CA ILE A 6 52.61 9.50 -17.81
C ILE A 6 52.86 8.04 -18.23
N GLU A 7 52.05 7.12 -17.75
CA GLU A 7 51.95 5.80 -18.37
C GLU A 7 50.47 5.54 -18.76
N THR A 8 50.39 5.26 -20.02
CA THR A 8 49.17 5.05 -20.83
C THR A 8 48.59 3.67 -20.64
N SER A 9 47.26 3.61 -20.62
CA SER A 9 46.40 2.46 -20.69
C SER A 9 46.57 1.57 -21.95
N PRO A 10 46.07 0.34 -21.96
CA PRO A 10 45.57 -0.27 -23.16
C PRO A 10 44.07 -0.42 -23.21
N SER A 11 43.55 0.01 -24.34
CA SER A 11 42.22 -0.18 -24.85
C SER A 11 41.85 -1.66 -24.96
N PHE A 12 40.69 -2.04 -24.41
CA PHE A 12 40.03 -3.30 -24.76
C PHE A 12 38.93 -3.04 -25.77
N MET A 13 39.08 -3.61 -26.97
CA MET A 13 38.10 -3.62 -28.04
C MET A 13 36.88 -4.44 -27.65
N VAL A 14 35.72 -3.82 -27.75
CA VAL A 14 34.42 -4.48 -27.70
C VAL A 14 34.09 -5.00 -29.09
N GLY A 15 34.11 -6.33 -29.26
CA GLY A 15 33.63 -7.02 -30.44
C GLY A 15 32.11 -7.21 -30.37
N THR A 16 31.42 -6.68 -31.36
CA THR A 16 30.00 -6.95 -31.62
C THR A 16 29.84 -8.30 -32.35
N PRO A 17 28.96 -9.20 -31.93
CA PRO A 17 28.55 -10.31 -32.77
C PRO A 17 27.38 -9.90 -33.67
N ARG A 18 27.60 -10.02 -34.97
CA ARG A 18 26.62 -9.97 -36.04
C ARG A 18 25.63 -11.14 -35.91
N CYS A 19 24.35 -10.81 -35.85
CA CYS A 19 23.25 -11.75 -35.96
C CYS A 19 23.14 -12.25 -37.42
N GLY A 20 23.45 -13.51 -37.65
CA GLY A 20 23.24 -14.21 -38.94
C GLY A 20 21.83 -14.78 -39.01
N VAL A 21 21.06 -14.29 -39.97
CA VAL A 21 19.79 -14.85 -40.41
C VAL A 21 20.07 -16.19 -41.05
N ARG A 22 19.56 -17.29 -40.55
CA ARG A 22 19.40 -18.56 -41.24
C ARG A 22 17.92 -18.92 -41.31
N SER A 23 17.39 -18.77 -42.50
CA SER A 23 16.18 -19.40 -42.99
C SER A 23 16.34 -20.92 -42.97
N ALA A 24 15.45 -21.63 -42.33
CA ALA A 24 15.28 -23.05 -42.45
C ALA A 24 13.83 -23.36 -42.83
N GLN A 25 13.60 -23.61 -44.10
CA GLN A 25 12.47 -24.34 -44.64
C GLN A 25 12.50 -25.78 -44.10
N ARG A 26 11.38 -26.28 -43.62
CA ARG A 26 11.00 -27.70 -43.57
C ARG A 26 9.49 -27.73 -43.74
N ALA A 27 9.04 -28.10 -44.92
CA ALA A 27 8.65 -29.40 -45.47
C ALA A 27 7.53 -30.07 -44.69
N ASP A 28 6.32 -29.98 -45.24
CA ASP A 28 5.18 -30.83 -44.95
C ASP A 28 5.40 -32.26 -45.40
N PRO A 29 4.80 -33.25 -44.77
CA PRO A 29 4.53 -34.51 -45.44
C PRO A 29 3.01 -34.80 -45.58
N ALA A 30 2.63 -34.91 -46.84
CA ALA A 30 1.82 -35.96 -47.39
C ALA A 30 0.37 -36.11 -46.95
N PHE A 31 -0.50 -35.56 -47.76
CA PHE A 31 -1.86 -36.09 -47.93
C PHE A 31 -1.83 -37.03 -49.16
N LYS A 32 -2.01 -38.34 -48.92
CA LYS A 32 -2.15 -39.34 -49.98
C LYS A 32 -3.57 -39.34 -50.54
N SER A 33 -3.65 -38.99 -51.80
CA SER A 33 -4.79 -39.23 -52.67
C SER A 33 -4.99 -40.72 -52.92
N VAL A 34 -6.22 -41.18 -52.80
CA VAL A 34 -6.66 -42.43 -53.41
C VAL A 34 -7.79 -42.09 -54.37
N ALA A 35 -7.38 -42.01 -55.63
CA ALA A 35 -8.33 -42.07 -56.75
C ALA A 35 -8.61 -43.55 -57.05
N LYS A 36 -9.88 -43.94 -57.13
CA LYS A 36 -10.29 -45.15 -57.82
C LYS A 36 -11.39 -44.81 -58.81
N TRP A 37 -11.09 -45.07 -60.03
CA TRP A 37 -11.94 -45.16 -61.17
C TRP A 37 -13.05 -46.20 -60.95
N CYS A 38 -14.22 -45.91 -61.52
CA CYS A 38 -15.04 -46.86 -62.26
C CYS A 38 -16.11 -46.14 -63.08
N SER A 39 -15.91 -46.05 -64.32
CA SER A 39 -16.73 -46.33 -65.49
C SER A 39 -18.23 -46.24 -65.46
N LEU A 40 -18.73 -45.41 -66.40
CA LEU A 40 -20.08 -45.40 -66.96
C LEU A 40 -20.51 -46.74 -67.50
N PRO A 41 -21.84 -46.99 -67.65
CA PRO A 41 -22.42 -46.76 -68.96
C PRO A 41 -23.75 -46.01 -68.95
N ALA A 42 -23.99 -45.36 -70.05
CA ALA A 42 -25.22 -44.68 -70.44
C ALA A 42 -26.35 -45.69 -70.73
N LEU A 43 -27.55 -45.35 -70.31
CA LEU A 43 -28.78 -45.86 -70.97
C LEU A 43 -29.86 -44.75 -70.92
N ALA A 44 -30.18 -44.35 -72.13
CA ALA A 44 -31.30 -43.50 -72.41
C ALA A 44 -32.62 -44.24 -72.16
N LEU A 45 -33.62 -43.60 -71.60
CA LEU A 45 -35.00 -43.75 -72.08
C LEU A 45 -35.88 -42.58 -71.62
N ALA A 46 -36.61 -42.16 -72.60
CA ALA A 46 -37.57 -41.09 -72.63
C ALA A 46 -38.78 -41.28 -71.67
N GLY A 47 -39.38 -40.16 -71.28
CA GLY A 47 -40.78 -40.19 -71.08
C GLY A 47 -41.34 -39.43 -69.88
N LEU A 48 -42.17 -38.47 -70.25
CA LEU A 48 -43.29 -37.91 -69.55
C LEU A 48 -43.04 -36.54 -68.83
N LEU A 49 -43.45 -35.53 -69.56
CA LEU A 49 -43.87 -34.22 -69.08
C LEU A 49 -44.97 -34.38 -68.02
N GLY A 50 -44.59 -34.11 -66.78
CA GLY A 50 -45.50 -33.87 -65.68
C GLY A 50 -45.27 -32.47 -65.15
N CYS A 51 -45.95 -31.45 -65.65
CA CYS A 51 -46.02 -30.14 -64.97
C CYS A 51 -46.73 -30.31 -63.63
N SER A 52 -45.98 -30.55 -62.56
CA SER A 52 -46.47 -30.32 -61.22
C SER A 52 -46.31 -28.80 -60.92
N LYS A 53 -47.42 -28.11 -60.89
CA LYS A 53 -47.53 -26.79 -60.33
C LYS A 53 -46.99 -26.89 -58.88
N GLN A 54 -45.73 -26.38 -58.65
CA GLN A 54 -45.29 -26.12 -57.28
C GLN A 54 -46.27 -25.09 -56.65
N PRO A 55 -46.78 -25.36 -55.43
CA PRO A 55 -47.56 -24.34 -54.75
C PRO A 55 -46.65 -23.14 -54.57
N VAL A 56 -47.06 -22.00 -55.10
CA VAL A 56 -46.47 -20.72 -54.82
C VAL A 56 -46.72 -20.49 -53.35
N VAL A 57 -45.69 -20.70 -52.50
CA VAL A 57 -45.73 -20.24 -51.12
C VAL A 57 -45.71 -18.72 -51.17
N THR A 58 -46.89 -18.14 -51.13
CA THR A 58 -47.05 -16.71 -50.88
C THR A 58 -46.45 -16.43 -49.50
N PHE A 59 -45.25 -15.91 -49.44
CA PHE A 59 -44.74 -15.32 -48.23
C PHE A 59 -45.60 -14.07 -47.96
N GLU A 60 -46.58 -14.21 -47.05
CA GLU A 60 -47.16 -13.03 -46.43
C GLU A 60 -46.03 -12.27 -45.73
N PRO A 61 -45.80 -10.98 -46.03
CA PRO A 61 -44.82 -10.20 -45.32
C PRO A 61 -45.14 -10.22 -43.82
N PRO A 62 -44.16 -10.39 -42.96
CA PRO A 62 -44.40 -10.41 -41.52
C PRO A 62 -45.12 -9.13 -41.12
N PRO A 63 -46.11 -9.21 -40.22
CA PRO A 63 -46.89 -8.08 -39.80
C PRO A 63 -45.98 -7.00 -39.23
N ASN A 64 -46.20 -5.77 -39.69
CA ASN A 64 -45.38 -4.64 -39.27
C ASN A 64 -45.52 -4.43 -37.75
N PRO A 65 -44.40 -4.17 -37.04
CA PRO A 65 -44.44 -3.83 -35.62
C PRO A 65 -45.23 -2.53 -35.40
N LYS A 66 -45.96 -2.45 -34.31
CA LYS A 66 -46.69 -1.26 -33.90
C LYS A 66 -45.73 -0.32 -33.18
N VAL A 67 -45.56 0.90 -33.70
CA VAL A 67 -44.73 1.92 -33.10
C VAL A 67 -45.58 3.04 -32.53
N GLU A 68 -45.46 3.29 -31.22
CA GLU A 68 -46.17 4.34 -30.49
C GLU A 68 -45.16 5.23 -29.78
N GLY A 69 -44.71 6.31 -30.41
CA GLY A 69 -43.67 7.19 -29.87
C GLY A 69 -42.33 6.47 -29.71
N GLU A 70 -41.85 6.32 -28.48
CA GLU A 70 -40.60 5.64 -28.13
C GLU A 70 -40.73 4.12 -27.92
N LYS A 71 -41.98 3.56 -28.06
CA LYS A 71 -42.27 2.15 -27.86
C LYS A 71 -42.47 1.41 -29.17
N VAL A 72 -41.86 0.25 -29.28
CA VAL A 72 -42.03 -0.69 -30.40
C VAL A 72 -42.59 -2.00 -29.87
N SER A 73 -43.75 -2.40 -30.39
CA SER A 73 -44.42 -3.64 -29.99
C SER A 73 -44.51 -4.61 -31.17
N PHE A 74 -44.02 -5.82 -30.99
CA PHE A 74 -44.09 -6.90 -31.96
C PHE A 74 -45.20 -7.87 -31.57
N LEU A 75 -45.81 -8.51 -32.56
CA LEU A 75 -46.69 -9.64 -32.32
C LEU A 75 -45.89 -10.84 -31.79
N THR A 76 -46.50 -11.65 -30.92
CA THR A 76 -45.84 -12.72 -30.16
C THR A 76 -45.04 -13.73 -31.02
N ASN A 77 -45.37 -13.85 -32.30
CA ASN A 77 -44.73 -14.76 -33.25
C ASN A 77 -43.93 -14.02 -34.35
N ALA A 78 -43.60 -12.78 -34.18
CA ALA A 78 -42.88 -12.02 -35.19
C ALA A 78 -41.48 -12.57 -35.36
N PRO A 79 -41.06 -12.92 -36.63
CA PRO A 79 -39.73 -13.48 -36.88
C PRO A 79 -38.58 -12.51 -36.50
N GLN A 80 -38.86 -11.20 -36.42
CA GLN A 80 -37.92 -10.17 -36.01
C GLN A 80 -37.47 -10.33 -34.54
N LEU A 81 -38.31 -10.93 -33.68
CA LEU A 81 -37.95 -11.20 -32.27
C LEU A 81 -36.76 -12.14 -32.11
N ALA A 82 -36.53 -13.02 -33.10
CA ALA A 82 -35.38 -13.92 -33.10
C ALA A 82 -34.01 -13.18 -33.21
N SER A 83 -34.02 -11.94 -33.68
CA SER A 83 -32.83 -11.10 -33.80
C SER A 83 -32.60 -10.16 -32.63
N ILE A 84 -33.50 -10.19 -31.63
CA ILE A 84 -33.45 -9.32 -30.46
C ILE A 84 -33.08 -10.20 -29.25
N ALA A 85 -31.90 -9.90 -28.66
CA ALA A 85 -31.48 -10.52 -27.40
C ALA A 85 -31.54 -9.50 -26.26
N VAL A 86 -32.07 -9.95 -25.13
CA VAL A 86 -32.18 -9.11 -23.93
C VAL A 86 -31.38 -9.72 -22.78
N GLN A 87 -30.82 -8.86 -21.95
CA GLN A 87 -30.09 -9.24 -20.74
C GLN A 87 -30.55 -8.38 -19.57
N ALA A 88 -30.67 -8.96 -18.39
CA ALA A 88 -30.97 -8.18 -17.20
C ALA A 88 -29.77 -7.28 -16.84
N ALA A 89 -30.05 -6.00 -16.59
CA ALA A 89 -29.06 -5.05 -16.12
C ALA A 89 -28.57 -5.49 -14.73
N GLN A 90 -27.28 -5.70 -14.61
CA GLN A 90 -26.67 -6.13 -13.35
C GLN A 90 -26.35 -4.92 -12.48
N PRO A 91 -26.49 -5.03 -11.15
CA PRO A 91 -25.94 -4.01 -10.26
C PRO A 91 -24.46 -3.83 -10.59
N ARG A 92 -24.00 -2.58 -10.60
CA ARG A 92 -22.58 -2.31 -10.79
C ARG A 92 -21.80 -3.00 -9.68
N ALA A 93 -20.84 -3.84 -10.02
CA ALA A 93 -19.88 -4.36 -9.06
C ALA A 93 -19.13 -3.20 -8.43
N MET A 94 -18.84 -3.28 -7.12
CA MET A 94 -17.99 -2.30 -6.46
C MET A 94 -16.68 -2.17 -7.24
N ALA A 95 -16.31 -0.97 -7.59
CA ALA A 95 -15.03 -0.73 -8.26
C ALA A 95 -13.91 -1.08 -7.27
N VAL A 96 -13.19 -2.14 -7.55
CA VAL A 96 -11.99 -2.51 -6.79
C VAL A 96 -10.80 -1.95 -7.54
N THR A 97 -10.06 -1.07 -6.91
CA THR A 97 -8.78 -0.57 -7.43
C THR A 97 -7.66 -1.40 -6.81
N HIS A 98 -6.89 -2.08 -7.66
CA HIS A 98 -5.74 -2.87 -7.21
C HIS A 98 -4.49 -2.00 -7.17
N VAL A 99 -3.90 -1.86 -6.00
CA VAL A 99 -2.69 -1.06 -5.78
C VAL A 99 -1.63 -1.92 -5.10
N THR A 100 -0.38 -1.73 -5.47
CA THR A 100 0.74 -2.35 -4.75
C THR A 100 1.17 -1.50 -3.59
N GLY A 101 1.54 -2.13 -2.49
CA GLY A 101 2.01 -1.45 -1.30
C GLY A 101 3.18 -2.17 -0.62
N ARG A 102 3.84 -1.46 0.27
CA ARG A 102 4.89 -1.97 1.13
C ARG A 102 4.55 -1.68 2.58
N LEU A 103 4.74 -2.67 3.43
CA LEU A 103 4.52 -2.55 4.87
C LEU A 103 5.73 -1.93 5.56
N TYR A 104 5.47 -1.10 6.55
CA TYR A 104 6.49 -0.48 7.39
C TYR A 104 6.11 -0.60 8.85
N TRP A 105 7.11 -0.46 9.73
CA TRP A 105 6.82 -0.28 11.14
C TRP A 105 6.00 0.98 11.37
N ASN A 106 5.03 0.89 12.25
CA ASN A 106 4.24 2.07 12.64
C ASN A 106 5.14 3.01 13.46
N GLY A 107 5.50 4.16 12.88
CA GLY A 107 6.38 5.16 13.51
C GLY A 107 5.86 5.72 14.84
N ASP A 108 4.53 5.69 15.06
CA ASP A 108 3.94 6.16 16.33
C ASP A 108 4.18 5.16 17.48
N THR A 109 4.46 3.89 17.15
CA THR A 109 4.69 2.81 18.13
C THR A 109 6.06 2.15 17.98
N THR A 110 6.96 2.80 17.24
CA THR A 110 8.32 2.29 17.00
C THR A 110 9.33 3.28 17.52
N VAL A 111 10.29 2.79 18.29
CA VAL A 111 11.41 3.61 18.80
C VAL A 111 12.73 2.97 18.41
N GLY A 112 13.55 3.75 17.73
CA GLY A 112 14.97 3.46 17.58
C GLY A 112 15.73 3.86 18.85
N VAL A 113 16.34 2.89 19.49
CA VAL A 113 17.12 3.09 20.71
C VAL A 113 18.57 3.37 20.34
N PHE A 114 19.03 4.55 20.66
CA PHE A 114 20.41 5.00 20.47
C PHE A 114 21.14 5.06 21.80
N THR A 115 22.46 4.94 21.79
CA THR A 115 23.25 5.16 23.00
C THR A 115 23.59 6.64 23.15
N PRO A 116 23.32 7.24 24.32
CA PRO A 116 23.74 8.61 24.60
C PRO A 116 25.21 8.72 25.01
N VAL A 117 25.90 7.59 25.22
CA VAL A 117 27.30 7.53 25.67
C VAL A 117 28.15 6.75 24.69
N GLY A 118 29.41 7.15 24.55
CA GLY A 118 30.43 6.34 23.89
C GLY A 118 30.92 5.21 24.80
N GLY A 119 31.38 4.10 24.21
CA GLY A 119 31.94 3.00 24.98
C GLY A 119 31.86 1.65 24.27
N ARG A 120 32.37 0.61 24.92
CA ARG A 120 32.38 -0.75 24.39
C ARG A 120 31.19 -1.55 24.92
N VAL A 121 30.46 -2.22 24.01
CA VAL A 121 29.38 -3.16 24.38
C VAL A 121 30.02 -4.39 25.02
N THR A 122 29.70 -4.63 26.29
CA THR A 122 30.17 -5.81 27.03
C THR A 122 29.22 -6.97 26.93
N HIS A 123 27.92 -6.70 27.09
CA HIS A 123 26.88 -7.73 27.04
C HIS A 123 25.65 -7.22 26.31
N ILE A 124 25.01 -8.12 25.56
CA ILE A 124 23.68 -7.90 24.98
C ILE A 124 22.70 -8.76 25.76
N ARG A 125 21.61 -8.15 26.26
CA ARG A 125 20.64 -8.75 27.15
C ARG A 125 19.31 -9.11 26.47
N ALA A 126 19.11 -8.63 25.24
CA ALA A 126 17.87 -8.83 24.50
C ALA A 126 18.15 -9.39 23.09
N ASP A 127 17.29 -10.28 22.63
CA ASP A 127 17.39 -10.92 21.32
C ASP A 127 16.22 -10.54 20.40
N LEU A 128 16.46 -10.70 19.08
CA LEU A 128 15.45 -10.45 18.04
C LEU A 128 14.18 -11.28 18.28
N GLY A 129 13.02 -10.63 18.16
CA GLY A 129 11.71 -11.24 18.38
C GLY A 129 11.30 -11.34 19.85
N GLN A 130 12.17 -10.98 20.80
CA GLN A 130 11.86 -11.01 22.23
C GLN A 130 10.85 -9.93 22.60
N PRO A 131 9.80 -10.24 23.39
CA PRO A 131 8.95 -9.22 23.98
C PRO A 131 9.72 -8.40 25.03
N ILE A 132 9.63 -7.09 24.93
CA ILE A 132 10.34 -6.11 25.75
C ILE A 132 9.33 -5.26 26.50
N SER A 133 9.54 -5.06 27.79
CA SER A 133 8.82 -4.07 28.60
C SER A 133 9.59 -2.76 28.65
N ALA A 134 8.90 -1.63 28.91
CA ALA A 134 9.58 -0.37 29.16
C ALA A 134 10.55 -0.50 30.35
N GLY A 135 11.77 0.03 30.20
CA GLY A 135 12.84 -0.07 31.20
C GLY A 135 13.68 -1.38 31.13
N THR A 136 13.31 -2.36 30.30
CA THR A 136 14.08 -3.60 30.16
C THR A 136 15.51 -3.33 29.67
N PRO A 137 16.54 -3.89 30.30
CA PRO A 137 17.91 -3.79 29.85
C PRO A 137 18.10 -4.45 28.47
N LEU A 138 18.66 -3.73 27.51
CA LEU A 138 18.96 -4.22 26.16
C LEU A 138 20.43 -4.57 26.01
N ALA A 139 21.31 -3.70 26.51
CA ALA A 139 22.76 -3.89 26.44
C ALA A 139 23.46 -3.24 27.64
N GLU A 140 24.66 -3.74 27.93
CA GLU A 140 25.61 -3.16 28.88
C GLU A 140 26.79 -2.58 28.10
N ILE A 141 27.15 -1.35 28.43
CA ILE A 141 28.19 -0.58 27.76
C ILE A 141 29.18 -0.10 28.80
N ASP A 142 30.43 -0.48 28.64
CA ASP A 142 31.54 0.07 29.42
C ASP A 142 31.88 1.44 28.84
N SER A 143 31.49 2.49 29.58
CA SER A 143 31.55 3.88 29.12
C SER A 143 32.38 4.70 30.09
N PRO A 144 33.54 5.27 29.64
CA PRO A 144 34.34 6.21 30.42
C PRO A 144 33.56 7.47 30.83
N ASP A 145 32.70 7.99 29.94
CA ASP A 145 31.90 9.19 30.19
C ASP A 145 30.89 8.98 31.32
N PHE A 146 30.19 7.84 31.29
CA PHE A 146 29.25 7.46 32.36
C PHE A 146 30.00 7.22 33.68
N ALA A 147 31.14 6.54 33.67
CA ALA A 147 31.97 6.30 34.84
C ALA A 147 32.42 7.62 35.49
N GLN A 148 32.86 8.58 34.66
CA GLN A 148 33.29 9.90 35.14
C GLN A 148 32.09 10.69 35.73
N ALA A 149 30.92 10.68 35.05
CA ALA A 149 29.74 11.35 35.58
C ALA A 149 29.28 10.77 36.92
N LEU A 150 29.32 9.45 37.08
CA LEU A 150 29.02 8.76 38.34
C LEU A 150 30.04 9.11 39.45
N ALA A 151 31.32 9.16 39.14
CA ALA A 151 32.37 9.56 40.10
C ALA A 151 32.17 11.00 40.56
N ASN A 152 31.88 11.92 39.61
CA ASN A 152 31.61 13.32 39.93
C ASN A 152 30.40 13.49 40.85
N ALA A 153 29.29 12.79 40.55
CA ALA A 153 28.09 12.85 41.38
C ALA A 153 28.36 12.35 42.82
N ARG A 154 29.09 11.22 42.97
CA ARG A 154 29.46 10.69 44.29
C ARG A 154 30.37 11.66 45.06
N THR A 155 31.32 12.27 44.40
CA THR A 155 32.22 13.27 45.00
C THR A 155 31.43 14.49 45.46
N ALA A 156 30.51 14.98 44.64
CA ALA A 156 29.63 16.11 44.99
C ALA A 156 28.74 15.84 46.19
N VAL A 157 28.13 14.62 46.24
CA VAL A 157 27.37 14.18 47.41
C VAL A 157 28.22 14.15 48.69
N GLY A 158 29.46 13.64 48.60
CA GLY A 158 30.44 13.62 49.72
C GLY A 158 30.80 15.03 50.18
N ASN A 159 31.05 15.93 49.23
CA ASN A 159 31.40 17.34 49.53
C ASN A 159 30.24 18.07 50.18
N LEU A 160 29.02 17.84 49.72
CA LEU A 160 27.81 18.40 50.34
C LEU A 160 27.66 17.93 51.79
N ALA A 161 27.84 16.64 52.06
CA ALA A 161 27.76 16.09 53.42
C ALA A 161 28.82 16.67 54.35
N MET A 162 30.04 16.97 53.86
CA MET A 162 31.08 17.66 54.62
C MET A 162 30.72 19.14 54.89
N ALA A 163 30.24 19.88 53.87
CA ALA A 163 29.85 21.26 53.99
C ALA A 163 28.64 21.43 54.94
N ASP A 164 27.66 20.53 54.87
CA ASP A 164 26.52 20.51 55.77
C ASP A 164 26.92 20.35 57.23
N LYS A 165 27.81 19.38 57.53
CA LYS A 165 28.36 19.20 58.91
C LYS A 165 29.18 20.38 59.33
N ALA A 166 29.93 21.04 58.47
CA ALA A 166 30.70 22.25 58.81
C ALA A 166 29.78 23.43 59.13
N TYR A 167 28.75 23.63 58.31
CA TYR A 167 27.74 24.68 58.55
C TYR A 167 26.99 24.46 59.85
N SER A 168 26.48 23.24 60.08
CA SER A 168 25.77 22.88 61.30
C SER A 168 26.63 23.10 62.56
N ARG A 169 27.92 22.69 62.53
CA ARG A 169 28.85 22.93 63.61
C ARG A 169 29.15 24.41 63.84
N SER A 170 29.36 25.20 62.79
CA SER A 170 29.60 26.65 62.92
C SER A 170 28.40 27.34 63.51
N LYS A 171 27.17 26.94 63.18
CA LYS A 171 25.90 27.45 63.73
C LYS A 171 25.78 27.14 65.24
N GLU A 172 26.06 25.90 65.61
CA GLU A 172 26.04 25.50 67.07
C GLU A 172 27.07 26.26 67.87
N LEU A 173 28.32 26.47 67.37
CA LEU A 173 29.36 27.23 68.02
C LEU A 173 28.97 28.70 68.15
N LEU A 174 28.31 29.31 67.21
CA LEU A 174 27.80 30.69 67.32
C LEU A 174 26.73 30.79 68.42
N GLU A 175 25.80 29.84 68.48
CA GLU A 175 24.74 29.78 69.53
C GLU A 175 25.33 29.71 70.94
N HIS A 176 26.53 29.08 71.07
CA HIS A 176 27.26 29.03 72.34
C HIS A 176 28.34 30.16 72.48
N GLY A 177 28.35 31.15 71.56
CA GLY A 177 29.29 32.28 71.64
C GLY A 177 30.74 31.96 71.30
N ALA A 178 31.01 30.79 70.70
CA ALA A 178 32.34 30.29 70.41
C ALA A 178 32.76 30.46 68.93
N ALA A 179 31.92 31.06 68.07
CA ALA A 179 32.24 31.39 66.68
C ALA A 179 31.75 32.79 66.31
N ALA A 180 32.38 33.42 65.28
CA ALA A 180 31.93 34.70 64.76
C ALA A 180 30.81 34.50 63.71
N ALA A 181 29.89 35.46 63.58
CA ALA A 181 28.84 35.43 62.58
C ALA A 181 29.36 35.27 61.17
N LYS A 182 30.53 35.91 60.86
CA LYS A 182 31.23 35.80 59.58
C LYS A 182 31.60 34.33 59.23
N ASP A 183 31.95 33.52 60.23
CA ASP A 183 32.35 32.13 60.04
C ASP A 183 31.14 31.27 59.66
N VAL A 184 29.96 31.60 60.26
CA VAL A 184 28.68 30.93 59.88
C VAL A 184 28.25 31.33 58.49
N GLU A 185 28.37 32.60 58.09
CA GLU A 185 28.09 33.08 56.76
C GLU A 185 28.97 32.40 55.69
N ALA A 186 30.28 32.27 56.00
CA ALA A 186 31.23 31.56 55.12
C ALA A 186 30.89 30.07 54.99
N ALA A 187 30.56 29.40 56.11
CA ALA A 187 30.13 28.00 56.09
C ALA A 187 28.80 27.80 55.35
N GLN A 188 27.88 28.73 55.51
CA GLN A 188 26.59 28.71 54.76
C GLN A 188 26.82 28.90 53.25
N ALA A 189 27.68 29.82 52.83
CA ALA A 189 28.02 30.01 51.42
C ALA A 189 28.67 28.75 50.82
N ALA A 190 29.57 28.08 51.57
CA ALA A 190 30.15 26.82 51.17
C ALA A 190 29.14 25.68 51.03
N TYR A 191 28.18 25.61 51.94
CA TYR A 191 27.06 24.65 51.88
C TYR A 191 26.21 24.86 50.61
N VAL A 192 25.81 26.13 50.36
CA VAL A 192 25.00 26.48 49.18
C VAL A 192 25.75 26.14 47.88
N ALA A 193 27.06 26.45 47.82
CA ALA A 193 27.87 26.10 46.67
C ALA A 193 27.99 24.58 46.47
N ALA A 194 28.17 23.81 47.54
CA ALA A 194 28.23 22.34 47.48
C ALA A 194 26.90 21.73 47.08
N LEU A 195 25.75 22.32 47.51
CA LEU A 195 24.43 21.92 47.09
C LEU A 195 24.22 22.11 45.59
N ALA A 196 24.55 23.28 45.06
CA ALA A 196 24.44 23.59 43.66
C ALA A 196 25.32 22.65 42.80
N GLU A 197 26.53 22.33 43.26
CA GLU A 197 27.41 21.41 42.56
C GLU A 197 26.88 19.94 42.56
N ARG A 198 26.29 19.49 43.70
CA ARG A 198 25.61 18.21 43.77
C ARG A 198 24.47 18.14 42.75
N ASP A 199 23.59 19.17 42.74
CA ASP A 199 22.47 19.22 41.82
C ASP A 199 22.89 19.19 40.36
N ARG A 200 23.98 19.93 40.04
CA ARG A 200 24.58 19.92 38.70
C ARG A 200 25.10 18.53 38.31
N ALA A 201 25.84 17.87 39.19
CA ALA A 201 26.47 16.58 38.91
C ALA A 201 25.38 15.46 38.80
N GLU A 202 24.36 15.50 39.66
CA GLU A 202 23.21 14.59 39.58
C GLU A 202 22.41 14.77 38.30
N ALA A 203 22.18 16.03 37.86
CA ALA A 203 21.48 16.29 36.59
C ALA A 203 22.25 15.73 35.38
N VAL A 204 23.57 15.86 35.36
CA VAL A 204 24.42 15.27 34.30
C VAL A 204 24.30 13.74 34.31
N LEU A 205 24.37 13.12 35.49
CA LEU A 205 24.24 11.66 35.63
C LEU A 205 22.83 11.18 35.26
N ALA A 206 21.78 11.93 35.62
CA ALA A 206 20.40 11.62 35.28
C ALA A 206 20.13 11.65 33.77
N ASN A 207 20.82 12.52 33.01
CA ASN A 207 20.75 12.55 31.53
C ASN A 207 21.20 11.22 30.90
N TYR A 208 22.05 10.47 31.57
CA TYR A 208 22.42 9.12 31.20
C TYR A 208 21.51 8.04 31.82
N GLY A 209 20.43 8.41 32.54
CA GLY A 209 19.56 7.46 33.23
C GLY A 209 20.23 6.79 34.45
N GLY A 210 21.32 7.34 34.96
CA GLY A 210 22.02 6.89 36.14
C GLY A 210 21.56 7.64 37.40
N SER A 211 21.96 7.09 38.56
CA SER A 211 21.83 7.76 39.85
C SER A 211 23.12 7.54 40.67
N ASP A 212 23.31 8.36 41.70
CA ASP A 212 24.43 8.24 42.65
C ASP A 212 24.50 6.86 43.33
N LYS A 213 23.35 6.16 43.39
CA LYS A 213 23.19 4.81 43.94
C LYS A 213 23.54 3.70 42.94
N SER A 214 23.86 4.03 41.69
CA SER A 214 24.29 3.04 40.69
C SER A 214 25.54 2.31 41.21
N THR A 215 25.47 0.97 41.32
CA THR A 215 26.55 0.19 41.96
C THR A 215 27.75 0.02 41.05
N ASN A 216 27.52 -0.06 39.73
CA ASN A 216 28.54 -0.32 38.72
C ASN A 216 28.72 0.89 37.80
N ALA A 217 29.97 1.10 37.35
CA ALA A 217 30.30 2.12 36.35
C ALA A 217 29.96 1.72 34.91
N VAL A 218 29.08 0.74 34.73
CA VAL A 218 28.60 0.24 33.45
C VAL A 218 27.28 0.92 33.11
N TYR A 219 27.23 1.49 31.93
CA TYR A 219 25.99 2.07 31.41
C TYR A 219 25.03 0.97 30.93
N ILE A 220 23.79 1.01 31.37
CA ILE A 220 22.75 0.05 30.96
C ILE A 220 21.80 0.74 29.99
N LEU A 221 21.88 0.37 28.70
CA LEU A 221 20.94 0.82 27.68
C LEU A 221 19.59 0.11 27.87
N ARG A 222 18.51 0.88 28.03
CA ARG A 222 17.17 0.36 28.33
C ARG A 222 16.20 0.74 27.24
N SER A 223 15.16 -0.10 27.06
CA SER A 223 14.05 0.23 26.18
C SER A 223 13.19 1.34 26.78
N PRO A 224 12.87 2.41 26.04
CA PRO A 224 11.95 3.45 26.51
C PRO A 224 10.48 3.04 26.42
N ILE A 225 10.15 2.05 25.58
CA ILE A 225 8.79 1.57 25.36
C ILE A 225 8.68 0.06 25.56
N ALA A 226 7.44 -0.42 25.72
CA ALA A 226 7.11 -1.83 25.62
C ALA A 226 6.83 -2.20 24.15
N GLY A 227 7.18 -3.43 23.75
CA GLY A 227 7.00 -3.90 22.38
C GLY A 227 7.73 -5.21 22.13
N VAL A 228 8.19 -5.39 20.91
CA VAL A 228 9.05 -6.50 20.49
C VAL A 228 10.33 -5.93 19.89
N LEU A 229 11.47 -6.56 20.18
CA LEU A 229 12.73 -6.21 19.56
C LEU A 229 12.71 -6.65 18.09
N VAL A 230 12.62 -5.70 17.18
CA VAL A 230 12.45 -5.98 15.75
C VAL A 230 13.73 -5.83 14.94
N ASP A 231 14.71 -5.12 15.49
CA ASP A 231 16.03 -4.97 14.86
C ASP A 231 17.13 -4.79 15.91
N LYS A 232 18.33 -5.31 15.60
CA LYS A 232 19.51 -5.30 16.46
C LYS A 232 20.74 -5.04 15.61
N ASN A 233 21.30 -3.84 15.71
CA ASN A 233 22.43 -3.37 14.90
C ASN A 233 23.71 -3.23 15.76
N VAL A 234 23.90 -4.12 16.72
CA VAL A 234 25.02 -4.10 17.64
C VAL A 234 25.51 -5.52 17.95
N ASN A 235 26.82 -5.63 18.12
CA ASN A 235 27.49 -6.87 18.47
C ASN A 235 28.29 -6.73 19.79
N PRO A 236 28.46 -7.82 20.55
CA PRO A 236 29.35 -7.81 21.72
C PRO A 236 30.78 -7.42 21.31
N GLY A 237 31.44 -6.59 22.11
CA GLY A 237 32.78 -6.06 21.83
C GLY A 237 32.83 -4.88 20.88
N GLN A 238 31.72 -4.50 20.26
CA GLN A 238 31.66 -3.32 19.38
C GLN A 238 31.84 -2.03 20.17
N GLU A 239 32.60 -1.09 19.61
CA GLU A 239 32.77 0.25 20.16
C GLU A 239 31.70 1.17 19.56
N LEU A 240 30.90 1.78 20.43
CA LEU A 240 29.86 2.75 20.09
C LEU A 240 30.41 4.16 20.35
N ARG A 241 30.07 5.09 19.46
CA ARG A 241 30.46 6.49 19.56
C ARG A 241 29.23 7.37 19.39
N ALA A 242 28.91 8.13 20.42
CA ALA A 242 27.77 9.06 20.39
C ALA A 242 27.98 10.23 19.41
N ASP A 243 29.21 10.61 19.16
CA ASP A 243 29.63 11.72 18.27
C ASP A 243 29.53 11.37 16.76
N LEU A 244 29.57 10.10 16.39
CA LEU A 244 29.40 9.68 14.99
C LEU A 244 27.99 9.94 14.44
N MET A 245 27.03 10.24 15.29
CA MET A 245 25.68 10.69 14.87
C MET A 245 25.69 12.01 14.08
N LEU A 246 26.76 12.79 14.15
CA LEU A 246 26.91 14.09 13.48
C LEU A 246 27.58 13.99 12.10
N ALA A 247 28.13 12.84 11.72
CA ALA A 247 28.73 12.66 10.41
C ALA A 247 27.65 12.37 9.36
N ASN A 248 27.67 13.10 8.24
CA ASN A 248 26.71 13.05 7.12
C ASN A 248 26.64 11.71 6.35
N ALA A 249 26.68 10.59 7.03
CA ALA A 249 26.61 9.26 6.43
C ALA A 249 25.29 8.57 6.80
N PRO A 250 24.32 8.43 5.87
CA PRO A 250 22.98 7.88 6.14
C PRO A 250 22.99 6.45 6.68
N ASN A 251 24.05 5.69 6.45
CA ASN A 251 24.19 4.31 6.94
C ASN A 251 24.81 4.22 8.35
N LEU A 252 25.32 5.31 8.94
CA LEU A 252 25.87 5.37 10.30
C LEU A 252 24.82 5.72 11.36
N PHE A 253 23.59 6.03 10.95
CA PHE A 253 22.46 6.41 11.82
C PHE A 253 21.54 5.25 12.17
N ALA A 254 21.95 4.00 11.96
CA ALA A 254 21.15 2.88 12.38
C ALA A 254 21.03 2.87 13.91
N PRO A 255 19.82 2.84 14.48
CA PRO A 255 19.65 2.69 15.92
C PRO A 255 20.28 1.38 16.40
N THR A 256 20.84 1.38 17.59
CA THR A 256 21.43 0.19 18.20
C THR A 256 20.42 -0.95 18.31
N PHE A 257 19.21 -0.60 18.69
CA PHE A 257 18.05 -1.51 18.74
C PHE A 257 16.82 -0.79 18.21
N VAL A 258 15.86 -1.56 17.65
CA VAL A 258 14.53 -1.06 17.30
C VAL A 258 13.49 -1.88 18.04
N VAL A 259 12.66 -1.18 18.81
CA VAL A 259 11.53 -1.79 19.52
C VAL A 259 10.24 -1.25 18.90
N SER A 260 9.33 -2.14 18.52
CA SER A 260 8.09 -1.81 17.85
C SER A 260 6.92 -2.67 18.33
N ASP A 261 5.71 -2.21 18.08
CA ASP A 261 4.50 -3.03 18.21
C ASP A 261 4.15 -3.66 16.85
N PRO A 262 4.40 -4.97 16.65
CA PRO A 262 4.12 -5.64 15.39
C PRO A 262 2.63 -5.89 15.12
N THR A 263 1.73 -5.55 16.04
CA THR A 263 0.28 -5.73 15.88
C THR A 263 -0.36 -4.68 14.98
N LYS A 264 0.34 -3.54 14.77
CA LYS A 264 -0.09 -2.44 13.90
C LYS A 264 1.04 -2.04 12.98
N LEU A 265 0.82 -2.13 11.69
CA LEU A 265 1.80 -1.75 10.68
C LEU A 265 1.28 -0.57 9.86
N TRP A 266 2.18 0.24 9.38
CA TRP A 266 1.90 1.18 8.31
C TRP A 266 2.01 0.49 6.96
N LEU A 267 1.13 0.86 6.06
CA LEU A 267 1.13 0.49 4.67
C LEU A 267 1.38 1.73 3.84
N GLN A 268 2.38 1.72 3.01
CA GLN A 268 2.59 2.74 2.00
C GLN A 268 2.14 2.20 0.65
N LEU A 269 1.20 2.90 0.05
CA LEU A 269 0.69 2.64 -1.30
C LEU A 269 1.26 3.69 -2.25
N ASP A 270 1.63 3.26 -3.44
CA ASP A 270 2.02 4.15 -4.53
C ASP A 270 0.86 4.20 -5.52
N VAL A 271 0.05 5.25 -5.42
CA VAL A 271 -1.22 5.39 -6.15
C VAL A 271 -1.03 6.32 -7.35
N ALA A 272 -1.47 5.87 -8.52
CA ALA A 272 -1.43 6.69 -9.73
C ALA A 272 -2.39 7.90 -9.63
N GLU A 273 -2.07 8.98 -10.33
CA GLU A 273 -2.90 10.20 -10.36
C GLU A 273 -4.34 9.92 -10.80
N SER A 274 -4.52 9.00 -11.76
CA SER A 274 -5.85 8.58 -12.25
C SER A 274 -6.74 7.96 -11.18
N ASP A 275 -6.15 7.30 -10.18
CA ASP A 275 -6.86 6.55 -9.17
C ASP A 275 -7.10 7.37 -7.88
N LEU A 276 -6.45 8.54 -7.78
CA LEU A 276 -6.54 9.42 -6.63
C LEU A 276 -7.97 9.87 -6.28
N PRO A 277 -8.84 10.22 -7.25
CA PRO A 277 -10.21 10.63 -6.95
C PRO A 277 -11.03 9.55 -6.25
N SER A 278 -10.61 8.30 -6.36
CA SER A 278 -11.28 7.14 -5.76
C SER A 278 -10.89 6.90 -4.30
N LEU A 279 -9.89 7.62 -3.78
CA LEU A 279 -9.33 7.43 -2.46
C LEU A 279 -9.77 8.53 -1.49
N GLN A 280 -10.17 8.12 -0.30
CA GLN A 280 -10.49 9.02 0.80
C GLN A 280 -9.95 8.45 2.12
N PRO A 281 -9.54 9.30 3.07
CA PRO A 281 -9.21 8.84 4.42
C PRO A 281 -10.38 8.08 5.04
N GLY A 282 -10.08 6.96 5.72
CA GLY A 282 -11.08 6.07 6.33
C GLY A 282 -11.58 4.95 5.40
N LEU A 283 -11.20 4.93 4.12
CA LEU A 283 -11.60 3.89 3.20
C LEU A 283 -11.01 2.54 3.59
N ALA A 284 -11.82 1.48 3.52
CA ALA A 284 -11.39 0.12 3.85
C ALA A 284 -10.42 -0.44 2.80
N LEU A 285 -9.41 -1.13 3.28
CA LEU A 285 -8.38 -1.79 2.48
C LEU A 285 -8.41 -3.29 2.75
N GLN A 286 -8.38 -4.10 1.72
CA GLN A 286 -8.16 -5.53 1.80
C GLN A 286 -6.75 -5.84 1.31
N ILE A 287 -5.92 -6.41 2.19
CA ILE A 287 -4.51 -6.62 1.94
C ILE A 287 -4.25 -8.11 1.70
N HIS A 288 -3.63 -8.41 0.57
CA HIS A 288 -3.26 -9.74 0.13
C HIS A 288 -1.74 -9.90 0.17
N SER A 289 -1.28 -10.90 0.91
CA SER A 289 0.14 -11.23 1.00
C SER A 289 0.44 -12.52 0.24
N ARG A 290 1.51 -12.54 -0.55
CA ARG A 290 1.97 -13.77 -1.22
C ARG A 290 2.40 -14.86 -0.24
N SER A 291 2.82 -14.49 0.97
CA SER A 291 3.21 -15.44 2.02
C SER A 291 2.01 -16.12 2.68
N TYR A 292 0.82 -15.53 2.57
CA TYR A 292 -0.43 -16.02 3.17
C TYR A 292 -1.58 -15.86 2.17
N PRO A 293 -1.62 -16.67 1.09
CA PRO A 293 -2.58 -16.49 -0.01
C PRO A 293 -4.04 -16.68 0.42
N ASP A 294 -4.27 -17.49 1.45
CA ASP A 294 -5.61 -17.82 1.95
C ASP A 294 -6.12 -16.83 3.02
N LYS A 295 -5.31 -15.82 3.38
CA LYS A 295 -5.68 -14.82 4.38
C LYS A 295 -5.78 -13.43 3.78
N ILE A 296 -6.87 -12.75 4.08
CA ILE A 296 -7.07 -11.34 3.81
C ILE A 296 -6.85 -10.59 5.12
N PHE A 297 -6.08 -9.51 5.05
CA PHE A 297 -5.83 -8.65 6.19
C PHE A 297 -6.54 -7.32 6.00
N ASP A 298 -7.14 -6.81 7.06
CA ASP A 298 -7.89 -5.57 7.02
C ASP A 298 -7.00 -4.37 7.34
N GLY A 299 -7.25 -3.30 6.63
CA GLY A 299 -6.64 -2.02 6.85
C GLY A 299 -7.56 -0.86 6.50
N VAL A 300 -7.11 0.34 6.77
CA VAL A 300 -7.82 1.57 6.41
C VAL A 300 -6.85 2.60 5.86
N VAL A 301 -7.33 3.44 4.94
CA VAL A 301 -6.58 4.61 4.48
C VAL A 301 -6.50 5.62 5.64
N ASP A 302 -5.29 5.94 6.09
CA ASP A 302 -5.05 6.91 7.14
C ASP A 302 -4.85 8.32 6.56
N ARG A 303 -3.90 8.47 5.65
CA ARG A 303 -3.57 9.78 5.06
C ARG A 303 -3.16 9.67 3.60
N ILE A 304 -3.49 10.70 2.84
CA ILE A 304 -3.09 10.87 1.45
C ILE A 304 -2.00 11.96 1.41
N GLY A 305 -0.87 11.65 0.77
CA GLY A 305 0.23 12.60 0.60
C GLY A 305 -0.19 13.80 -0.26
N ALA A 306 0.36 14.95 0.05
CA ALA A 306 0.11 16.18 -0.71
C ALA A 306 1.09 16.38 -1.89
N THR A 307 2.05 15.47 -2.06
CA THR A 307 3.12 15.58 -3.06
C THR A 307 3.13 14.35 -3.95
N MET A 308 3.21 14.57 -5.25
CA MET A 308 3.42 13.52 -6.25
C MET A 308 4.92 13.31 -6.47
N ASP A 309 5.34 12.06 -6.57
CA ASP A 309 6.69 11.71 -7.02
C ASP A 309 6.76 11.92 -8.54
N PRO A 310 7.61 12.84 -9.03
CA PRO A 310 7.67 13.18 -10.45
C PRO A 310 8.24 12.06 -11.31
N SER A 311 8.99 11.13 -10.73
CA SER A 311 9.64 10.03 -11.45
C SER A 311 8.66 8.88 -11.73
N THR A 312 7.82 8.55 -10.76
CA THR A 312 6.84 7.47 -10.84
C THR A 312 5.43 7.94 -11.19
N ARG A 313 5.15 9.26 -11.08
CA ARG A 313 3.83 9.87 -11.19
C ARG A 313 2.81 9.25 -10.23
N THR A 314 3.27 8.90 -9.04
CA THR A 314 2.44 8.34 -7.99
C THR A 314 2.38 9.26 -6.78
N ILE A 315 1.29 9.17 -6.04
CA ILE A 315 1.10 9.84 -4.76
C ILE A 315 1.20 8.77 -3.68
N LYS A 316 1.97 9.07 -2.64
CA LYS A 316 2.12 8.16 -1.50
C LYS A 316 0.90 8.26 -0.59
N VAL A 317 0.21 7.15 -0.43
CA VAL A 317 -0.94 7.03 0.47
C VAL A 317 -0.55 6.12 1.63
N ARG A 318 -0.78 6.60 2.84
CA ARG A 318 -0.53 5.83 4.06
C ARG A 318 -1.80 5.12 4.50
N GLY A 319 -1.70 3.82 4.71
CA GLY A 319 -2.71 3.00 5.37
C GLY A 319 -2.25 2.51 6.74
N LEU A 320 -3.20 2.15 7.57
CA LEU A 320 -3.00 1.46 8.85
C LEU A 320 -3.52 0.02 8.69
N VAL A 321 -2.68 -0.95 9.03
CA VAL A 321 -2.97 -2.39 8.89
C VAL A 321 -3.03 -3.04 10.25
N ASN A 322 -4.09 -3.79 10.52
CA ASN A 322 -4.22 -4.60 11.70
C ASN A 322 -3.53 -5.96 11.50
N ASN A 323 -2.64 -6.33 12.43
CA ASN A 323 -1.84 -7.54 12.38
C ASN A 323 -1.80 -8.25 13.75
N PRO A 324 -2.97 -8.65 14.31
CA PRO A 324 -3.04 -9.22 15.66
C PRO A 324 -2.22 -10.50 15.78
N ASP A 325 -2.21 -11.33 14.74
CA ASP A 325 -1.46 -12.59 14.69
C ASP A 325 0.04 -12.40 14.44
N LYS A 326 0.51 -11.16 14.19
CA LYS A 326 1.91 -10.82 13.89
C LYS A 326 2.49 -11.58 12.68
N LEU A 327 1.62 -11.98 11.74
CA LEU A 327 1.99 -12.72 10.53
C LEU A 327 2.67 -11.81 9.52
N LEU A 328 2.11 -10.63 9.29
CA LEU A 328 2.71 -9.64 8.42
C LEU A 328 3.98 -9.07 9.08
N LYS A 329 4.98 -8.82 8.24
CA LYS A 329 6.26 -8.21 8.67
C LYS A 329 6.47 -6.90 7.95
N ALA A 330 7.15 -5.96 8.59
CA ALA A 330 7.61 -4.77 7.88
C ALA A 330 8.48 -5.18 6.69
N GLU A 331 8.55 -4.33 5.69
CA GLU A 331 9.28 -4.51 4.44
C GLU A 331 8.64 -5.54 3.47
N MET A 332 7.53 -6.20 3.83
CA MET A 332 6.78 -7.05 2.91
C MET A 332 6.06 -6.23 1.85
N TYR A 333 6.12 -6.69 0.60
CA TYR A 333 5.29 -6.20 -0.48
C TYR A 333 3.95 -6.92 -0.47
N VAL A 334 2.88 -6.17 -0.65
CA VAL A 334 1.49 -6.64 -0.60
C VAL A 334 0.70 -6.09 -1.78
N LEU A 335 -0.32 -6.82 -2.19
CA LEU A 335 -1.35 -6.33 -3.10
C LEU A 335 -2.52 -5.84 -2.26
N VAL A 336 -3.05 -4.69 -2.62
CA VAL A 336 -4.11 -4.05 -1.84
C VAL A 336 -5.29 -3.74 -2.73
N ASP A 337 -6.43 -4.22 -2.33
CA ASP A 337 -7.72 -3.94 -2.93
C ASP A 337 -8.38 -2.80 -2.14
N VAL A 338 -8.54 -1.68 -2.83
CA VAL A 338 -9.28 -0.54 -2.30
C VAL A 338 -10.74 -0.73 -2.59
N VAL A 339 -11.52 -1.01 -1.54
CA VAL A 339 -12.96 -1.24 -1.65
C VAL A 339 -13.68 0.10 -1.56
N GLN A 340 -14.19 0.56 -2.69
CA GLN A 340 -15.04 1.75 -2.71
C GLN A 340 -16.44 1.37 -2.21
N GLU A 341 -16.79 1.77 -1.00
CA GLU A 341 -18.19 1.84 -0.62
C GLU A 341 -18.83 2.98 -1.43
N SER A 342 -19.75 2.64 -2.35
CA SER A 342 -20.60 3.65 -2.98
C SER A 342 -21.35 4.41 -1.88
N SER A 343 -20.84 5.58 -1.53
CA SER A 343 -21.32 6.37 -0.38
C SER A 343 -22.74 6.95 -0.57
N LYS A 344 -23.40 6.63 -1.68
CA LYS A 344 -24.80 7.00 -1.91
C LYS A 344 -25.58 5.82 -2.47
N ALA A 345 -26.48 5.31 -1.67
CA ALA A 345 -27.45 4.27 -2.04
C ALA A 345 -28.33 4.63 -3.27
N GLY A 346 -28.15 5.80 -3.89
CA GLY A 346 -28.78 6.25 -5.13
C GLY A 346 -27.85 6.31 -6.35
N GLU A 347 -26.53 6.13 -6.19
CA GLU A 347 -25.54 6.11 -7.28
C GLU A 347 -25.05 4.69 -7.63
N MET A 348 -25.71 3.65 -7.10
CA MET A 348 -25.52 2.30 -7.62
C MET A 348 -26.09 2.25 -9.04
N GLY A 349 -25.30 2.71 -10.00
CA GLY A 349 -25.60 2.51 -11.40
C GLY A 349 -25.67 1.02 -11.72
N VAL A 350 -26.26 0.70 -12.84
CA VAL A 350 -26.24 -0.67 -13.40
C VAL A 350 -25.13 -0.76 -14.43
N GLU A 351 -24.58 -1.93 -14.61
CA GLU A 351 -23.67 -2.23 -15.72
C GLU A 351 -24.41 -2.95 -16.83
N VAL A 352 -24.22 -2.46 -18.05
CA VAL A 352 -24.72 -3.10 -19.26
C VAL A 352 -23.58 -3.32 -20.24
N PRO A 353 -23.64 -4.36 -21.11
CA PRO A 353 -22.66 -4.51 -22.19
C PRO A 353 -22.68 -3.28 -23.10
N SER A 354 -21.50 -2.86 -23.58
CA SER A 354 -21.40 -1.67 -24.47
C SER A 354 -22.25 -1.78 -25.73
N LYS A 355 -22.51 -2.99 -26.22
CA LYS A 355 -23.41 -3.28 -27.33
C LYS A 355 -24.86 -2.85 -27.11
N ALA A 356 -25.30 -2.73 -25.87
CA ALA A 356 -26.65 -2.31 -25.52
C ALA A 356 -26.89 -0.80 -25.70
N LEU A 357 -25.80 -0.04 -25.76
CA LEU A 357 -25.81 1.41 -25.81
C LEU A 357 -25.73 1.88 -27.25
N PHE A 358 -26.53 2.86 -27.59
CA PHE A 358 -26.39 3.60 -28.85
C PHE A 358 -26.50 5.10 -28.58
N MET A 359 -25.84 5.88 -29.43
CA MET A 359 -25.77 7.33 -29.30
C MET A 359 -26.62 8.00 -30.39
N LYS A 360 -27.28 9.09 -30.01
CA LYS A 360 -27.96 9.98 -30.94
C LYS A 360 -27.59 11.42 -30.58
N GLY A 361 -26.78 12.05 -31.41
CA GLY A 361 -26.14 13.32 -31.05
C GLY A 361 -25.23 13.14 -29.83
N ASP A 362 -25.44 13.96 -28.82
CA ASP A 362 -24.69 13.89 -27.56
C ASP A 362 -25.37 13.01 -26.49
N ASP A 363 -26.55 12.46 -26.80
CA ASP A 363 -27.34 11.68 -25.85
C ASP A 363 -27.15 10.18 -26.05
N SER A 364 -27.14 9.46 -24.95
CA SER A 364 -27.02 8.00 -24.92
C SER A 364 -28.37 7.37 -24.61
N PHE A 365 -28.68 6.28 -25.32
CA PHE A 365 -29.96 5.58 -25.22
C PHE A 365 -29.76 4.08 -25.11
N VAL A 366 -30.76 3.42 -24.52
CA VAL A 366 -30.90 1.98 -24.48
C VAL A 366 -32.36 1.60 -24.78
N PHE A 367 -32.58 0.37 -25.22
CA PHE A 367 -33.94 -0.19 -25.30
C PHE A 367 -34.19 -1.12 -24.11
N LEU A 368 -35.29 -0.90 -23.39
CA LEU A 368 -35.75 -1.75 -22.29
C LEU A 368 -36.89 -2.63 -22.76
N GLU A 369 -36.89 -3.90 -22.37
CA GLU A 369 -38.04 -4.78 -22.53
C GLU A 369 -39.03 -4.53 -21.38
N ASP A 370 -40.16 -3.88 -21.67
CA ASP A 370 -41.25 -3.59 -20.73
C ASP A 370 -42.15 -4.82 -20.52
N ALA A 371 -42.49 -5.47 -21.64
CA ALA A 371 -43.18 -6.74 -21.69
C ALA A 371 -42.61 -7.59 -22.83
N PRO A 372 -42.78 -8.93 -22.83
CA PRO A 372 -42.28 -9.77 -23.91
C PRO A 372 -42.69 -9.27 -25.27
N GLY A 373 -41.72 -8.89 -26.12
CA GLY A 373 -41.92 -8.32 -27.44
C GLY A 373 -42.27 -6.84 -27.49
N THR A 374 -42.23 -6.13 -26.36
CA THR A 374 -42.45 -4.67 -26.29
C THR A 374 -41.19 -4.00 -25.75
N TYR A 375 -40.63 -3.09 -26.54
CA TYR A 375 -39.37 -2.42 -26.25
C TYR A 375 -39.58 -0.91 -26.20
N GLU A 376 -39.04 -0.27 -25.17
CA GLU A 376 -39.09 1.19 -24.99
C GLU A 376 -37.68 1.80 -25.04
N ARG A 377 -37.52 2.80 -25.88
CA ARG A 377 -36.28 3.59 -25.93
C ARG A 377 -36.21 4.50 -24.71
N LYS A 378 -35.07 4.48 -23.99
CA LYS A 378 -34.91 5.30 -22.81
C LYS A 378 -33.55 6.01 -22.83
N GLN A 379 -33.56 7.31 -22.57
CA GLN A 379 -32.34 8.11 -22.41
C GLN A 379 -31.67 7.74 -21.09
N VAL A 380 -30.34 7.60 -21.12
CA VAL A 380 -29.54 7.21 -19.97
C VAL A 380 -28.32 8.09 -19.81
N LYS A 381 -27.86 8.29 -18.57
CA LYS A 381 -26.56 8.89 -18.28
C LYS A 381 -25.54 7.80 -18.04
N VAL A 382 -24.52 7.79 -18.87
CA VAL A 382 -23.49 6.77 -18.88
C VAL A 382 -22.16 7.28 -18.35
N GLY A 383 -21.31 6.37 -17.89
CA GLY A 383 -19.93 6.67 -17.56
C GLY A 383 -18.94 6.12 -18.60
N ILE A 384 -17.67 6.06 -18.22
CA ILE A 384 -16.61 5.58 -19.10
C ILE A 384 -16.71 4.07 -19.26
N GLU A 385 -16.63 3.59 -20.49
CA GLU A 385 -16.58 2.15 -20.81
C GLU A 385 -15.31 1.51 -20.22
N LYS A 386 -15.50 0.37 -19.56
CA LYS A 386 -14.40 -0.46 -19.05
C LYS A 386 -14.78 -1.94 -19.29
N ASP A 387 -13.85 -2.71 -19.81
CA ASP A 387 -14.00 -4.16 -20.03
C ASP A 387 -15.26 -4.55 -20.83
N ASN A 388 -15.59 -3.82 -21.92
CA ASN A 388 -16.79 -3.98 -22.73
C ASN A 388 -18.11 -3.79 -21.97
N LYS A 389 -18.09 -3.11 -20.83
CA LYS A 389 -19.25 -2.73 -20.03
C LYS A 389 -19.29 -1.23 -19.82
N VAL A 390 -20.50 -0.69 -19.83
CA VAL A 390 -20.76 0.72 -19.59
C VAL A 390 -21.58 0.88 -18.33
N PRO A 391 -21.11 1.66 -17.34
CA PRO A 391 -21.92 1.98 -16.18
C PRO A 391 -22.98 3.03 -16.54
N ILE A 392 -24.22 2.77 -16.12
CA ILE A 392 -25.34 3.68 -16.29
C ILE A 392 -25.73 4.19 -14.91
N TYR A 393 -25.64 5.49 -14.70
CA TYR A 393 -25.94 6.14 -13.43
C TYR A 393 -27.40 6.55 -13.27
N GLN A 394 -28.09 6.85 -14.39
CA GLN A 394 -29.48 7.28 -14.38
C GLN A 394 -30.23 6.70 -15.59
N GLY A 395 -31.49 6.33 -15.37
CA GLY A 395 -32.39 5.90 -16.45
C GLY A 395 -32.79 4.43 -16.35
N ILE A 396 -32.05 3.57 -15.66
CA ILE A 396 -32.33 2.14 -15.53
C ILE A 396 -32.18 1.69 -14.07
N ASN A 397 -33.03 0.74 -13.68
CA ASN A 397 -32.94 0.07 -12.38
C ASN A 397 -32.32 -1.33 -12.50
N PRO A 398 -31.67 -1.84 -11.46
CA PRO A 398 -31.17 -3.21 -11.43
C PRO A 398 -32.29 -4.21 -11.73
N GLY A 399 -31.98 -5.23 -12.56
CA GLY A 399 -32.92 -6.28 -12.94
C GLY A 399 -33.80 -5.95 -14.15
N GLN A 400 -33.84 -4.71 -14.63
CA GLN A 400 -34.52 -4.40 -15.88
C GLN A 400 -33.82 -5.06 -17.06
N LYS A 401 -34.60 -5.58 -18.02
CA LYS A 401 -34.04 -6.23 -19.20
C LYS A 401 -33.71 -5.21 -20.28
N VAL A 402 -32.44 -5.18 -20.66
CA VAL A 402 -31.88 -4.29 -21.69
C VAL A 402 -31.60 -5.08 -22.94
N VAL A 403 -31.95 -4.54 -24.11
CA VAL A 403 -31.65 -5.13 -25.42
C VAL A 403 -30.12 -5.03 -25.66
N ILE A 404 -29.48 -6.17 -25.87
CA ILE A 404 -28.02 -6.26 -26.14
C ILE A 404 -27.74 -6.58 -27.63
N GLU A 405 -28.71 -7.16 -28.35
CA GLU A 405 -28.64 -7.37 -29.79
C GLU A 405 -29.98 -6.93 -30.43
N GLY A 406 -29.89 -6.35 -31.62
CA GLY A 406 -31.08 -5.83 -32.34
C GLY A 406 -31.44 -4.39 -32.00
N ALA A 407 -30.67 -3.66 -31.22
CA ALA A 407 -30.95 -2.26 -30.86
C ALA A 407 -31.03 -1.34 -32.10
N LEU A 408 -30.18 -1.55 -33.12
CA LEU A 408 -30.23 -0.81 -34.38
C LEU A 408 -31.52 -1.08 -35.20
N LEU A 409 -32.04 -2.32 -35.15
CA LEU A 409 -33.31 -2.64 -35.76
C LEU A 409 -34.45 -1.84 -35.10
N LEU A 410 -34.47 -1.82 -33.77
CA LEU A 410 -35.49 -1.08 -33.01
C LEU A 410 -35.37 0.43 -33.28
N GLN A 411 -34.16 0.95 -33.38
CA GLN A 411 -33.93 2.36 -33.70
C GLN A 411 -34.47 2.74 -35.09
N SER A 412 -34.23 1.90 -36.11
CA SER A 412 -34.74 2.15 -37.46
C SER A 412 -36.26 2.12 -37.56
N LEU A 413 -36.93 1.46 -36.63
CA LEU A 413 -38.37 1.43 -36.53
C LEU A 413 -38.96 2.67 -35.83
N VAL A 414 -38.27 3.16 -34.80
CA VAL A 414 -38.70 4.35 -34.06
C VAL A 414 -38.42 5.62 -34.89
N GLU A 415 -37.38 5.59 -35.73
CA GLU A 415 -37.00 6.70 -36.59
C GLU A 415 -36.83 6.20 -38.04
N PRO A 416 -37.93 6.03 -38.78
CA PRO A 416 -37.79 5.71 -40.19
C PRO A 416 -37.04 6.83 -40.87
N SER A 417 -35.91 6.49 -41.52
CA SER A 417 -35.13 7.42 -42.31
C SER A 417 -36.04 8.05 -43.37
N SER A 418 -36.29 9.35 -43.28
CA SER A 418 -36.98 10.18 -44.27
C SER A 418 -36.21 10.24 -45.58
#